data_285a52daee6ec65e139fe9fdaea0b9bf
#
_entry.id   285a52daee6ec65e139fe9fdaea0b9bf
#
_cell.length_a   1.000
_cell.length_b   1.000
_cell.length_c   1.000
_cell.angle_alpha   90.00
_cell.angle_beta   90.00
_cell.angle_gamma   90.00
#
_symmetry.space_group_name_H-M   'P 1'
#
loop_
_entity.id
_entity.type
_entity.pdbx_description
1 polymer ?
#
loop_
_entity_poly.entity_id
_entity_poly.type
_entity_poly.pdbx_seq_one_letter_code
_entity_poly.pdbx_strand_id
1 'polypeptide(L)'
;MAPKKPVKNTSTQRKPSQAKTYRSTNRTGFFKRFFSFLKDERTHFILGMFLGVIVLYTLLSFISYYFTGAADKSVFDNISFSESLSIRGSVKNLASVMGAFLSETLIDNWFGVSSIAILFFLAILALWLMKVRFISVWKAFFHSFFWLVWVSVFFGYVTDFFPSIQPSFFALGGKHGNYVAVEMLNSY
;
A
#
# COMPACT_ATOMS: atom_id res chain seq x y z
N MET A 1 -79.69 -38.08 -47.73
CA MET A 1 -79.48 -37.56 -46.39
C MET A 1 -77.98 -37.68 -46.03
N ALA A 2 -77.28 -36.55 -46.02
CA ALA A 2 -75.87 -36.52 -45.68
C ALA A 2 -75.67 -36.06 -44.23
N PRO A 3 -74.81 -36.68 -43.41
CA PRO A 3 -74.65 -36.27 -42.01
C PRO A 3 -73.79 -35.04 -41.89
N LYS A 4 -74.22 -34.11 -41.01
CA LYS A 4 -73.55 -32.88 -40.67
C LYS A 4 -72.25 -33.15 -39.82
N LYS A 5 -71.13 -32.59 -40.25
CA LYS A 5 -69.87 -32.56 -39.46
C LYS A 5 -69.99 -31.63 -38.22
N PRO A 6 -69.43 -32.04 -37.10
CA PRO A 6 -69.40 -31.16 -35.90
C PRO A 6 -68.41 -30.00 -36.03
N VAL A 7 -68.83 -28.85 -35.58
CA VAL A 7 -68.00 -27.61 -35.48
C VAL A 7 -67.01 -27.70 -34.33
N LYS A 8 -65.71 -27.60 -34.65
CA LYS A 8 -64.62 -27.53 -33.67
C LYS A 8 -64.56 -26.11 -33.07
N ASN A 9 -64.95 -25.96 -31.82
CA ASN A 9 -64.71 -24.72 -31.05
C ASN A 9 -63.19 -24.60 -30.75
N THR A 10 -62.54 -23.64 -31.39
CA THR A 10 -61.16 -23.26 -31.12
C THR A 10 -61.17 -22.23 -30.00
N SER A 11 -60.98 -22.67 -28.75
CA SER A 11 -60.74 -21.76 -27.63
C SER A 11 -59.33 -21.20 -27.74
N THR A 12 -59.21 -19.94 -28.09
CA THR A 12 -57.96 -19.19 -28.13
C THR A 12 -57.47 -18.96 -26.69
N GLN A 13 -56.59 -19.81 -26.18
CA GLN A 13 -55.87 -19.54 -24.93
C GLN A 13 -54.93 -18.38 -25.14
N ARG A 14 -55.25 -17.22 -24.54
CA ARG A 14 -54.33 -16.11 -24.38
C ARG A 14 -53.20 -16.52 -23.44
N LYS A 15 -51.96 -16.61 -23.95
CA LYS A 15 -50.76 -16.76 -23.14
C LYS A 15 -50.64 -15.55 -22.18
N PRO A 16 -50.36 -15.76 -20.90
CA PRO A 16 -50.15 -14.66 -19.97
C PRO A 16 -48.88 -13.90 -20.39
N SER A 17 -48.97 -12.58 -20.47
CA SER A 17 -47.88 -11.65 -20.70
C SER A 17 -46.83 -11.85 -19.61
N GLN A 18 -45.63 -12.28 -20.00
CA GLN A 18 -44.50 -12.33 -19.11
C GLN A 18 -44.12 -10.91 -18.70
N ALA A 19 -44.39 -10.58 -17.44
CA ALA A 19 -43.89 -9.37 -16.81
C ALA A 19 -42.37 -9.32 -16.95
N LYS A 20 -41.84 -8.30 -17.62
CA LYS A 20 -40.40 -8.03 -17.70
C LYS A 20 -39.92 -7.77 -16.28
N THR A 21 -39.34 -8.80 -15.66
CA THR A 21 -38.62 -8.64 -14.39
C THR A 21 -37.49 -7.65 -14.63
N TYR A 22 -37.57 -6.49 -14.05
CA TYR A 22 -36.49 -5.52 -14.02
C TYR A 22 -35.31 -6.15 -13.31
N ARG A 23 -34.33 -6.52 -14.10
CA ARG A 23 -33.08 -7.11 -13.64
C ARG A 23 -32.33 -6.03 -12.86
N SER A 24 -32.38 -6.16 -11.54
CA SER A 24 -31.60 -5.36 -10.61
C SER A 24 -30.14 -5.29 -11.13
N THR A 25 -29.69 -4.08 -11.44
CA THR A 25 -28.34 -3.81 -11.92
C THR A 25 -27.34 -4.18 -10.81
N ASN A 26 -26.74 -5.35 -10.97
CA ASN A 26 -25.81 -5.95 -10.05
C ASN A 26 -24.60 -5.05 -9.80
N ARG A 27 -24.54 -4.38 -8.67
CA ARG A 27 -23.31 -3.83 -8.09
C ARG A 27 -22.22 -4.91 -7.96
N THR A 28 -22.59 -6.17 -7.88
CA THR A 28 -21.68 -7.33 -7.86
C THR A 28 -20.92 -7.54 -9.18
N GLY A 29 -21.35 -6.96 -10.28
CA GLY A 29 -20.68 -7.08 -11.59
C GLY A 29 -19.36 -6.31 -11.65
N PHE A 30 -19.27 -5.15 -10.97
CA PHE A 30 -18.05 -4.35 -10.97
C PHE A 30 -16.92 -5.06 -10.18
N PHE A 31 -17.21 -5.52 -8.99
CA PHE A 31 -16.22 -6.26 -8.18
C PHE A 31 -15.78 -7.56 -8.85
N LYS A 32 -16.71 -8.32 -9.45
CA LYS A 32 -16.34 -9.53 -10.21
C LYS A 32 -15.45 -9.21 -11.42
N ARG A 33 -15.74 -8.15 -12.17
CA ARG A 33 -14.89 -7.69 -13.28
C ARG A 33 -13.52 -7.21 -12.79
N PHE A 34 -13.49 -6.44 -11.70
CA PHE A 34 -12.25 -5.98 -11.09
C PHE A 34 -11.38 -7.14 -10.61
N PHE A 35 -11.96 -8.12 -9.89
CA PHE A 35 -11.24 -9.33 -9.48
C PHE A 35 -10.85 -10.23 -10.65
N SER A 36 -11.64 -10.29 -11.72
CA SER A 36 -11.27 -11.01 -12.95
C SER A 36 -10.10 -10.34 -13.66
N PHE A 37 -10.09 -9.01 -13.72
CA PHE A 37 -8.98 -8.22 -14.26
C PHE A 37 -7.69 -8.42 -13.45
N LEU A 38 -7.79 -8.46 -12.12
CA LEU A 38 -6.66 -8.75 -11.23
C LEU A 38 -6.14 -10.21 -11.35
N LYS A 39 -6.89 -11.13 -11.94
CA LYS A 39 -6.45 -12.51 -12.19
C LYS A 39 -5.69 -12.68 -13.51
N ASP A 40 -5.74 -11.68 -14.39
CA ASP A 40 -5.02 -11.74 -15.66
C ASP A 40 -3.51 -11.65 -15.43
N GLU A 41 -2.75 -12.53 -16.01
CA GLU A 41 -1.29 -12.61 -15.90
C GLU A 41 -0.59 -11.32 -16.37
N ARG A 42 -1.12 -10.70 -17.42
CA ARG A 42 -0.60 -9.43 -17.95
C ARG A 42 -0.78 -8.31 -16.94
N THR A 43 -1.93 -8.27 -16.28
CA THR A 43 -2.22 -7.28 -15.23
C THR A 43 -1.30 -7.45 -14.04
N HIS A 44 -1.04 -8.68 -13.59
CA HIS A 44 -0.09 -8.95 -12.52
C HIS A 44 1.32 -8.45 -12.86
N PHE A 45 1.79 -8.71 -14.07
CA PHE A 45 3.10 -8.25 -14.51
C PHE A 45 3.19 -6.73 -14.52
N ILE A 46 2.19 -6.04 -15.08
CA ILE A 46 2.14 -4.56 -15.12
C ILE A 46 2.10 -3.98 -13.72
N LEU A 47 1.28 -4.53 -12.82
CA LEU A 47 1.21 -4.11 -11.41
C LEU A 47 2.53 -4.35 -10.69
N GLY A 48 3.18 -5.48 -10.92
CA GLY A 48 4.50 -5.79 -10.36
C GLY A 48 5.56 -4.80 -10.81
N MET A 49 5.58 -4.48 -12.10
CA MET A 49 6.49 -3.47 -12.66
C MET A 49 6.23 -2.09 -12.06
N PHE A 50 4.96 -1.67 -11.98
CA PHE A 50 4.59 -0.40 -11.37
C PHE A 50 5.00 -0.33 -9.89
N LEU A 51 4.74 -1.40 -9.14
CA LEU A 51 5.16 -1.50 -7.75
C LEU A 51 6.70 -1.48 -7.62
N GLY A 52 7.41 -2.13 -8.52
CA GLY A 52 8.87 -2.09 -8.59
C GLY A 52 9.42 -0.67 -8.78
N VAL A 53 8.79 0.11 -9.66
CA VAL A 53 9.14 1.54 -9.84
C VAL A 53 8.90 2.34 -8.56
N ILE A 54 7.78 2.10 -7.86
CA ILE A 54 7.50 2.75 -6.56
C ILE A 54 8.57 2.38 -5.53
N VAL A 55 8.98 1.12 -5.47
CA VAL A 55 10.04 0.67 -4.53
C VAL A 55 11.36 1.36 -4.83
N LEU A 56 11.76 1.43 -6.11
CA LEU A 56 13.00 2.12 -6.50
C LEU A 56 12.94 3.62 -6.21
N TYR A 57 11.81 4.25 -6.48
CA TYR A 57 11.57 5.66 -6.14
C TYR A 57 11.69 5.91 -4.63
N THR A 58 11.06 5.06 -3.82
CA THR A 58 11.10 5.19 -2.35
C THR A 58 12.50 4.90 -1.82
N LEU A 59 13.21 3.92 -2.39
CA LEU A 59 14.60 3.63 -2.03
C LEU A 59 15.53 4.83 -2.31
N LEU A 60 15.39 5.44 -3.48
CA LEU A 60 16.13 6.66 -3.84
C LEU A 60 15.81 7.80 -2.87
N SER A 61 14.53 7.95 -2.53
CA SER A 61 14.09 8.93 -1.54
C SER A 61 14.69 8.69 -0.17
N PHE A 62 14.74 7.45 0.31
CA PHE A 62 15.37 7.09 1.59
C PHE A 62 16.86 7.40 1.60
N ILE A 63 17.58 7.00 0.54
CA ILE A 63 19.01 7.30 0.41
C ILE A 63 19.22 8.82 0.46
N SER A 64 18.42 9.57 -0.30
CA SER A 64 18.52 11.03 -0.31
C SER A 64 18.23 11.63 1.07
N TYR A 65 17.22 11.12 1.79
CA TYR A 65 16.83 11.62 3.11
C TYR A 65 17.97 11.55 4.14
N TYR A 66 18.82 10.53 4.08
CA TYR A 66 19.99 10.47 4.97
C TYR A 66 20.98 11.62 4.77
N PHE A 67 21.00 12.24 3.57
CA PHE A 67 21.91 13.36 3.27
C PHE A 67 21.22 14.73 3.33
N THR A 68 19.94 14.79 3.02
CA THR A 68 19.19 16.05 2.85
C THR A 68 18.11 16.27 3.91
N GLY A 69 17.79 15.25 4.70
CA GLY A 69 16.65 15.26 5.61
C GLY A 69 16.67 16.38 6.64
N ALA A 70 17.87 16.76 7.14
CA ALA A 70 17.99 17.89 8.08
C ALA A 70 17.52 19.21 7.46
N ALA A 71 17.83 19.43 6.18
CA ALA A 71 17.42 20.65 5.47
C ALA A 71 15.95 20.59 5.05
N ASP A 72 15.47 19.40 4.68
CA ASP A 72 14.10 19.21 4.20
C ASP A 72 13.08 19.22 5.34
N LYS A 73 13.46 18.73 6.54
CA LYS A 73 12.60 18.68 7.72
C LYS A 73 12.12 20.07 8.13
N SER A 74 12.99 21.07 8.08
CA SER A 74 12.63 22.45 8.41
C SER A 74 11.53 23.03 7.50
N VAL A 75 11.38 22.47 6.31
CA VAL A 75 10.32 22.86 5.35
C VAL A 75 8.98 22.21 5.73
N PHE A 76 8.99 21.02 6.36
CA PHE A 76 7.78 20.25 6.66
C PHE A 76 7.21 20.48 8.07
N ASP A 77 8.00 20.99 9.00
CA ASP A 77 7.63 21.13 10.43
C ASP A 77 6.32 21.90 10.67
N ASN A 78 5.87 22.75 9.71
CA ASN A 78 4.69 23.59 9.86
C ASN A 78 3.70 23.48 8.69
N ILE A 79 3.82 22.46 7.84
CA ILE A 79 3.08 22.41 6.57
C ILE A 79 2.27 21.11 6.46
N SER A 80 1.01 21.23 6.05
CA SER A 80 0.16 20.09 5.69
C SER A 80 0.66 19.41 4.41
N PHE A 81 0.37 18.10 4.25
CA PHE A 81 0.69 17.35 3.03
C PHE A 81 0.20 18.03 1.74
N SER A 82 -1.00 18.61 1.77
CA SER A 82 -1.55 19.34 0.61
C SER A 82 -0.79 20.61 0.28
N GLU A 83 -0.26 21.30 1.29
CA GLU A 83 0.56 22.51 1.11
C GLU A 83 1.96 22.15 0.64
N SER A 84 2.53 21.04 1.12
CA SER A 84 3.85 20.56 0.71
C SER A 84 3.93 20.30 -0.80
N LEU A 85 2.85 19.84 -1.42
CA LEU A 85 2.78 19.64 -2.86
C LEU A 85 2.84 20.93 -3.69
N SER A 86 2.49 22.09 -3.09
CA SER A 86 2.56 23.41 -3.75
C SER A 86 3.95 24.04 -3.69
N ILE A 87 4.81 23.58 -2.78
CA ILE A 87 6.16 24.11 -2.56
C ILE A 87 7.15 23.43 -3.53
N ARG A 88 7.21 23.94 -4.73
CA ARG A 88 8.19 23.46 -5.71
C ARG A 88 9.57 24.11 -5.49
N GLY A 89 10.60 23.28 -5.37
CA GLY A 89 12.00 23.73 -5.41
C GLY A 89 12.67 24.09 -4.08
N SER A 90 11.97 24.00 -2.95
CA SER A 90 12.55 24.23 -1.61
C SER A 90 13.15 22.98 -0.96
N VAL A 91 12.89 21.80 -1.51
CA VAL A 91 13.31 20.50 -0.97
C VAL A 91 14.52 19.99 -1.73
N LYS A 92 15.53 19.51 -1.00
CA LYS A 92 16.79 18.99 -1.56
C LYS A 92 16.74 17.48 -1.86
N ASN A 93 15.69 16.78 -1.46
CA ASN A 93 15.53 15.34 -1.72
C ASN A 93 15.46 15.07 -3.22
N LEU A 94 16.26 14.11 -3.70
CA LEU A 94 16.32 13.70 -5.12
C LEU A 94 14.97 13.20 -5.66
N ALA A 95 14.12 12.66 -4.80
CA ALA A 95 12.77 12.21 -5.14
C ALA A 95 11.72 13.33 -4.95
N SER A 96 12.14 14.61 -4.95
CA SER A 96 11.24 15.76 -4.81
C SER A 96 10.49 15.79 -3.46
N VAL A 97 9.55 16.71 -3.33
CA VAL A 97 8.72 16.93 -2.13
C VAL A 97 8.00 15.67 -1.66
N MET A 98 7.42 14.93 -2.61
CA MET A 98 6.71 13.69 -2.32
C MET A 98 7.62 12.62 -1.69
N GLY A 99 8.84 12.49 -2.22
CA GLY A 99 9.83 11.57 -1.69
C GLY A 99 10.32 12.00 -0.30
N ALA A 100 10.63 13.28 -0.11
CA ALA A 100 11.03 13.79 1.18
C ALA A 100 9.97 13.55 2.26
N PHE A 101 8.70 13.87 1.96
CA PHE A 101 7.58 13.62 2.87
C PHE A 101 7.37 12.13 3.18
N LEU A 102 7.47 11.26 2.15
CA LEU A 102 7.35 9.82 2.34
C LEU A 102 8.48 9.28 3.22
N SER A 103 9.72 9.73 3.00
CA SER A 103 10.87 9.33 3.79
C SER A 103 10.78 9.81 5.23
N GLU A 104 10.39 11.07 5.45
CA GLU A 104 10.16 11.61 6.78
C GLU A 104 9.09 10.83 7.53
N THR A 105 7.97 10.53 6.86
CA THR A 105 6.87 9.76 7.47
C THR A 105 7.33 8.37 7.88
N LEU A 106 8.01 7.63 6.99
CA LEU A 106 8.39 6.25 7.25
C LEU A 106 9.60 6.13 8.18
N ILE A 107 10.59 7.04 8.05
CA ILE A 107 11.83 6.99 8.82
C ILE A 107 11.65 7.73 10.16
N ASP A 108 11.27 9.00 10.17
CA ASP A 108 11.20 9.75 11.42
C ASP A 108 9.93 9.45 12.22
N ASN A 109 8.76 9.52 11.57
CA ASN A 109 7.50 9.38 12.27
C ASN A 109 7.10 7.94 12.60
N TRP A 110 7.59 6.92 11.84
CA TRP A 110 7.18 5.54 12.06
C TRP A 110 8.31 4.70 12.65
N PHE A 111 9.03 3.94 11.84
CA PHE A 111 9.88 2.85 12.30
C PHE A 111 11.38 3.13 12.23
N GLY A 112 11.81 4.32 11.86
CA GLY A 112 13.22 4.65 11.75
C GLY A 112 13.91 3.95 10.58
N VAL A 113 15.16 3.60 10.79
CA VAL A 113 15.99 2.89 9.81
C VAL A 113 15.36 1.54 9.40
N SER A 114 14.60 0.90 10.30
CA SER A 114 13.95 -0.37 10.02
C SER A 114 12.88 -0.30 8.93
N SER A 115 12.42 0.91 8.54
CA SER A 115 11.49 1.11 7.42
C SER A 115 11.98 0.51 6.09
N ILE A 116 13.28 0.24 5.96
CA ILE A 116 13.86 -0.47 4.82
C ILE A 116 13.28 -1.90 4.68
N ALA A 117 12.81 -2.51 5.77
CA ALA A 117 12.16 -3.81 5.74
C ALA A 117 10.81 -3.76 5.00
N ILE A 118 10.11 -2.61 5.02
CA ILE A 118 8.90 -2.38 4.23
C ILE A 118 9.25 -2.42 2.73
N LEU A 119 10.33 -1.73 2.34
CA LEU A 119 10.78 -1.72 0.94
C LEU A 119 11.19 -3.11 0.48
N PHE A 120 11.88 -3.87 1.34
CA PHE A 120 12.25 -5.24 1.05
C PHE A 120 11.02 -6.12 0.80
N PHE A 121 9.99 -6.03 1.64
CA PHE A 121 8.74 -6.75 1.45
C PHE A 121 8.04 -6.34 0.15
N LEU A 122 7.93 -5.03 -0.13
CA LEU A 122 7.32 -4.53 -1.36
C LEU A 122 8.09 -4.96 -2.61
N ALA A 123 9.43 -5.04 -2.54
CA ALA A 123 10.26 -5.56 -3.62
C ALA A 123 9.97 -7.05 -3.90
N ILE A 124 9.89 -7.88 -2.86
CA ILE A 124 9.50 -9.30 -3.00
C ILE A 124 8.08 -9.43 -3.57
N LEU A 125 7.16 -8.59 -3.12
CA LEU A 125 5.79 -8.56 -3.64
C LEU A 125 5.74 -8.16 -5.11
N ALA A 126 6.54 -7.15 -5.52
CA ALA A 126 6.66 -6.74 -6.92
C ALA A 126 7.19 -7.89 -7.79
N LEU A 127 8.27 -8.55 -7.36
CA LEU A 127 8.83 -9.71 -8.05
C LEU A 127 7.83 -10.87 -8.13
N TRP A 128 7.11 -11.13 -7.06
CA TRP A 128 6.09 -12.17 -7.04
C TRP A 128 4.95 -11.88 -8.03
N LEU A 129 4.50 -10.63 -8.12
CA LEU A 129 3.52 -10.19 -9.11
C LEU A 129 4.05 -10.37 -10.54
N MET A 130 5.35 -10.15 -10.76
CA MET A 130 6.02 -10.40 -12.05
C MET A 130 6.29 -11.90 -12.32
N LYS A 131 5.78 -12.80 -11.47
CA LYS A 131 6.00 -14.26 -11.52
C LYS A 131 7.44 -14.72 -11.25
N VAL A 132 8.28 -13.86 -10.77
CA VAL A 132 9.62 -14.20 -10.29
C VAL A 132 9.49 -14.65 -8.83
N ARG A 133 9.56 -15.94 -8.59
CA ARG A 133 9.29 -16.56 -7.28
C ARG A 133 10.58 -17.04 -6.64
N PHE A 134 11.32 -16.17 -5.98
CA PHE A 134 12.46 -16.57 -5.18
C PHE A 134 12.06 -17.00 -3.76
N ILE A 135 11.10 -16.29 -3.16
CA ILE A 135 10.69 -16.49 -1.77
C ILE A 135 9.16 -16.47 -1.70
N SER A 136 8.58 -17.25 -0.79
CA SER A 136 7.15 -17.18 -0.51
C SER A 136 6.80 -15.82 0.10
N VAL A 137 5.77 -15.14 -0.45
CA VAL A 137 5.30 -13.82 0.02
C VAL A 137 4.98 -13.83 1.51
N TRP A 138 4.36 -14.90 2.01
CA TRP A 138 4.06 -15.04 3.43
C TRP A 138 5.30 -15.11 4.31
N LYS A 139 6.33 -15.85 3.88
CA LYS A 139 7.62 -15.88 4.60
C LYS A 139 8.29 -14.51 4.57
N ALA A 140 8.29 -13.84 3.43
CA ALA A 140 8.83 -12.49 3.29
C ALA A 140 8.08 -11.49 4.19
N PHE A 141 6.73 -11.56 4.24
CA PHE A 141 5.91 -10.70 5.09
C PHE A 141 6.28 -10.86 6.57
N PHE A 142 6.24 -12.09 7.11
CA PHE A 142 6.55 -12.31 8.52
C PHE A 142 7.99 -11.96 8.86
N HIS A 143 8.92 -12.24 7.96
CA HIS A 143 10.32 -11.90 8.16
C HIS A 143 10.54 -10.37 8.18
N SER A 144 9.99 -9.67 7.20
CA SER A 144 10.09 -8.21 7.13
C SER A 144 9.38 -7.54 8.31
N PHE A 145 8.21 -8.04 8.71
CA PHE A 145 7.47 -7.53 9.86
C PHE A 145 8.25 -7.73 11.17
N PHE A 146 8.82 -8.90 11.37
CA PHE A 146 9.66 -9.18 12.54
C PHE A 146 10.85 -8.21 12.60
N TRP A 147 11.60 -8.08 11.51
CA TRP A 147 12.76 -7.17 11.47
C TRP A 147 12.36 -5.72 11.60
N LEU A 148 11.23 -5.31 11.02
CA LEU A 148 10.70 -3.96 11.13
C LEU A 148 10.49 -3.55 12.60
N VAL A 149 9.77 -4.38 13.35
CA VAL A 149 9.46 -4.10 14.76
C VAL A 149 10.71 -4.26 15.62
N TRP A 150 11.41 -5.37 15.46
CA TRP A 150 12.57 -5.69 16.30
C TRP A 150 13.68 -4.65 16.16
N VAL A 151 14.06 -4.28 14.94
CA VAL A 151 15.13 -3.29 14.69
C VAL A 151 14.68 -1.90 15.14
N SER A 152 13.40 -1.52 14.95
CA SER A 152 12.86 -0.25 15.43
C SER A 152 13.01 -0.12 16.95
N VAL A 153 12.56 -1.13 17.70
CA VAL A 153 12.64 -1.16 19.16
C VAL A 153 14.09 -1.23 19.64
N PHE A 154 14.92 -2.06 18.98
CA PHE A 154 16.35 -2.17 19.29
C PHE A 154 17.07 -0.81 19.19
N PHE A 155 16.87 -0.08 18.09
CA PHE A 155 17.46 1.24 17.95
C PHE A 155 16.84 2.26 18.92
N GLY A 156 15.55 2.19 19.22
CA GLY A 156 14.93 2.99 20.28
C GLY A 156 15.64 2.80 21.61
N TYR A 157 15.91 1.56 21.98
CA TYR A 157 16.60 1.19 23.20
C TYR A 157 18.07 1.66 23.21
N VAL A 158 18.80 1.39 22.13
CA VAL A 158 20.23 1.75 21.99
C VAL A 158 20.41 3.28 22.04
N THR A 159 19.55 4.04 21.40
CA THR A 159 19.65 5.51 21.38
C THR A 159 19.28 6.16 22.72
N ASP A 160 18.49 5.48 23.55
CA ASP A 160 18.22 5.94 24.92
C ASP A 160 19.47 5.80 25.80
N PHE A 161 20.19 4.66 25.70
CA PHE A 161 21.45 4.44 26.43
C PHE A 161 22.63 5.25 25.88
N PHE A 162 22.67 5.45 24.57
CA PHE A 162 23.76 6.13 23.88
C PHE A 162 23.24 7.27 22.99
N PRO A 163 22.81 8.41 23.58
CA PRO A 163 22.22 9.52 22.81
C PRO A 163 23.16 10.09 21.73
N SER A 164 24.47 9.93 21.91
CA SER A 164 25.49 10.40 20.95
C SER A 164 25.45 9.68 19.58
N ILE A 165 24.81 8.51 19.49
CA ILE A 165 24.68 7.76 18.24
C ILE A 165 23.50 8.26 17.40
N GLN A 166 22.53 8.91 18.03
CA GLN A 166 21.32 9.39 17.34
C GLN A 166 21.64 10.59 16.46
N PRO A 167 21.29 10.55 15.16
CA PRO A 167 21.35 11.74 14.32
C PRO A 167 20.47 12.88 14.85
N SER A 168 20.90 14.11 14.63
CA SER A 168 20.21 15.30 15.17
C SER A 168 18.83 15.57 14.54
N PHE A 169 18.54 14.98 13.38
CA PHE A 169 17.34 15.29 12.60
C PHE A 169 16.31 14.17 12.48
N PHE A 170 16.62 12.94 12.87
CA PHE A 170 15.66 11.85 12.93
C PHE A 170 15.99 10.81 14.00
N ALA A 171 14.96 10.08 14.43
CA ALA A 171 15.13 8.99 15.38
C ALA A 171 15.50 7.68 14.67
N LEU A 172 16.62 7.04 15.05
CA LEU A 172 17.05 5.77 14.44
C LEU A 172 16.00 4.66 14.58
N GLY A 173 15.32 4.58 15.74
CA GLY A 173 14.18 3.68 15.97
C GLY A 173 12.85 4.21 15.44
N GLY A 174 12.81 5.46 14.97
CA GLY A 174 11.57 6.17 14.68
C GLY A 174 10.78 6.47 15.96
N LYS A 175 9.65 7.15 15.82
CA LYS A 175 8.77 7.42 16.99
C LYS A 175 8.25 6.12 17.62
N HIS A 176 7.97 5.09 16.82
CA HIS A 176 7.51 3.80 17.33
C HIS A 176 8.55 3.14 18.24
N GLY A 177 9.80 3.00 17.78
CA GLY A 177 10.86 2.36 18.57
C GLY A 177 11.17 3.12 19.84
N ASN A 178 11.29 4.45 19.76
CA ASN A 178 11.54 5.29 20.93
C ASN A 178 10.39 5.22 21.94
N TYR A 179 9.12 5.27 21.48
CA TYR A 179 7.97 5.17 22.37
C TYR A 179 7.95 3.84 23.12
N VAL A 180 8.15 2.72 22.41
CA VAL A 180 8.16 1.40 23.05
C VAL A 180 9.34 1.24 24.01
N ALA A 181 10.54 1.76 23.65
CA ALA A 181 11.71 1.70 24.53
C ALA A 181 11.49 2.50 25.82
N VAL A 182 10.99 3.72 25.74
CA VAL A 182 10.70 4.57 26.90
C VAL A 182 9.60 3.97 27.78
N GLU A 183 8.53 3.43 27.18
CA GLU A 183 7.43 2.79 27.95
C GLU A 183 7.94 1.55 28.70
N MET A 184 8.78 0.74 28.05
CA MET A 184 9.39 -0.42 28.70
C MET A 184 10.35 -0.04 29.83
N LEU A 185 11.10 1.04 29.67
CA LEU A 185 12.03 1.50 30.71
C LEU A 185 11.31 2.10 31.91
N ASN A 186 10.19 2.82 31.69
CA ASN A 186 9.41 3.42 32.76
C ASN A 186 8.55 2.41 33.53
N SER A 187 8.39 1.20 33.00
CA SER A 187 7.59 0.14 33.64
C SER A 187 8.39 -0.71 34.65
N TYR A 188 9.69 -0.49 34.76
CA TYR A 188 10.60 -1.10 35.73
C TYR A 188 11.20 -0.06 36.66
#